data_6a6fb748ab77152a3584847c997d7d15
#
_entry.id   6a6fb748ab77152a3584847c997d7d15
#
_cell.length_a   1.000
_cell.length_b   1.000
_cell.length_c   1.000
_cell.angle_alpha   90.00
_cell.angle_beta   90.00
_cell.angle_gamma   90.00
#
_symmetry.space_group_name_H-M   'P 1'
#
loop_
_entity.id
_entity.type
_entity.pdbx_description
1 polymer ?
#
loop_
_entity_poly.entity_id
_entity_poly.type
_entity_poly.pdbx_seq_one_letter_code
_entity_poly.pdbx_strand_id
1 'polypeptide(L)'
;MNIRYFIIWGLFVCTIILTLCQCAMRKSEPVKEKYFTPTNTSVANGERVYMMFCQKCHPAGEAGLGPSINANPAPQFIKRFQMRHGLGVMPGFSKEEISRSDLRDISKYLKAWKKY
;
A
#
# COMPACT_ATOMS: atom_id res chain seq x y z
N MET A 1 3.84 16.66 47.52
CA MET A 1 4.22 16.41 46.12
C MET A 1 3.69 17.59 45.31
N ASN A 2 4.59 18.42 44.74
CA ASN A 2 4.22 19.73 44.18
C ASN A 2 3.48 19.63 42.85
N ILE A 3 2.31 20.25 42.76
CA ILE A 3 1.44 20.28 41.51
C ILE A 3 2.21 20.71 40.25
N ARG A 4 3.28 21.51 40.46
CA ARG A 4 4.17 21.96 39.36
C ARG A 4 4.89 20.80 38.66
N TYR A 5 5.29 19.76 39.37
CA TYR A 5 5.92 18.57 38.78
C TYR A 5 4.93 17.74 37.96
N PHE A 6 3.69 17.64 38.41
CA PHE A 6 2.64 16.96 37.63
C PHE A 6 2.33 17.66 36.29
N ILE A 7 2.32 18.99 36.31
CA ILE A 7 2.09 19.77 35.08
C ILE A 7 3.28 19.60 34.12
N ILE A 8 4.51 19.67 34.61
CA ILE A 8 5.71 19.49 33.76
C ILE A 8 5.77 18.08 33.18
N TRP A 9 5.50 17.05 34.00
CA TRP A 9 5.46 15.66 33.56
C TRP A 9 4.33 15.43 32.52
N GLY A 10 3.17 15.98 32.76
CA GLY A 10 2.05 15.90 31.81
C GLY A 10 2.36 16.54 30.45
N LEU A 11 2.99 17.71 30.44
CA LEU A 11 3.45 18.38 29.21
C LEU A 11 4.53 17.57 28.49
N PHE A 12 5.47 16.97 29.23
CA PHE A 12 6.53 16.16 28.64
C PHE A 12 6.00 14.87 27.99
N VAL A 13 5.06 14.19 28.66
CA VAL A 13 4.40 12.99 28.08
C VAL A 13 3.57 13.37 26.85
N CYS A 14 2.86 14.50 26.88
CA CYS A 14 2.06 14.96 25.76
C CYS A 14 2.93 15.31 24.54
N THR A 15 4.09 15.94 24.75
CA THR A 15 5.04 16.23 23.65
C THR A 15 5.63 14.96 23.04
N ILE A 16 5.95 13.95 23.85
CA ILE A 16 6.44 12.66 23.37
C ILE A 16 5.35 11.95 22.52
N ILE A 17 4.11 11.95 22.97
CA ILE A 17 2.99 11.34 22.23
C ILE A 17 2.77 12.05 20.88
N LEU A 18 2.82 13.39 20.85
CA LEU A 18 2.70 14.18 19.63
C LEU A 18 3.84 13.94 18.64
N THR A 19 5.06 13.72 19.11
CA THR A 19 6.21 13.41 18.22
C THR A 19 6.18 11.98 17.69
N LEU A 20 5.59 11.02 18.41
CA LEU A 20 5.45 9.64 17.96
C LEU A 20 4.29 9.44 16.97
N CYS A 21 3.33 10.36 16.91
CA CYS A 21 2.16 10.29 16.01
C CYS A 21 2.44 10.78 14.59
N GLN A 22 3.68 11.01 14.20
CA GLN A 22 4.04 11.36 12.82
C GLN A 22 4.12 10.09 11.95
N CYS A 23 2.97 9.47 11.69
CA CYS A 23 2.81 8.58 10.56
C CYS A 23 2.93 9.41 9.27
N ALA A 24 4.15 9.81 8.92
CA ALA A 24 4.44 10.37 7.63
C ALA A 24 4.13 9.31 6.57
N MET A 25 3.02 9.47 5.85
CA MET A 25 2.78 8.73 4.61
C MET A 25 3.97 9.03 3.70
N ARG A 26 4.86 8.05 3.51
CA ARG A 26 5.94 8.16 2.54
C ARG A 26 5.29 8.41 1.18
N LYS A 27 5.47 9.61 0.65
CA LYS A 27 5.20 9.88 -0.74
C LYS A 27 6.22 9.08 -1.54
N SER A 28 5.76 8.07 -2.25
CA SER A 28 6.60 7.45 -3.28
C SER A 28 6.79 8.47 -4.39
N GLU A 29 7.98 8.52 -4.96
CA GLU A 29 8.21 9.33 -6.15
C GLU A 29 7.30 8.84 -7.28
N PRO A 30 6.70 9.76 -8.08
CA PRO A 30 5.96 9.37 -9.26
C PRO A 30 6.85 8.49 -10.13
N VAL A 31 6.40 7.29 -10.44
CA VAL A 31 7.11 6.45 -11.40
C VAL A 31 7.15 7.23 -12.70
N LYS A 32 8.36 7.66 -13.09
CA LYS A 32 8.57 8.26 -14.42
C LYS A 32 7.96 7.30 -15.43
N GLU A 33 7.15 7.81 -16.35
CA GLU A 33 6.54 7.04 -17.43
C GLU A 33 7.65 6.34 -18.25
N LYS A 34 8.12 5.23 -17.74
CA LYS A 34 8.98 4.33 -18.45
C LYS A 34 8.08 3.19 -18.90
N TYR A 35 8.01 2.96 -20.20
CA TYR A 35 7.23 1.87 -20.76
C TYR A 35 7.62 0.56 -20.06
N PHE A 36 6.75 0.09 -19.17
CA PHE A 36 6.95 -1.19 -18.50
C PHE A 36 6.67 -2.29 -19.52
N THR A 37 7.66 -3.12 -19.79
CA THR A 37 7.48 -4.30 -20.64
C THR A 37 7.44 -5.54 -19.73
N PRO A 38 6.30 -6.25 -19.67
CA PRO A 38 6.21 -7.46 -18.87
C PRO A 38 7.26 -8.49 -19.27
N THR A 39 7.99 -9.02 -18.30
CA THR A 39 9.08 -9.97 -18.53
C THR A 39 8.62 -11.40 -18.84
N ASN A 40 7.37 -11.71 -18.51
CA ASN A 40 6.74 -13.02 -18.75
C ASN A 40 5.21 -12.94 -18.67
N THR A 41 4.55 -14.04 -19.05
CA THR A 41 3.08 -14.16 -19.10
C THR A 41 2.40 -13.91 -17.75
N SER A 42 3.00 -14.34 -16.63
CA SER A 42 2.44 -14.08 -15.29
C SER A 42 2.47 -12.58 -14.93
N VAL A 43 3.54 -11.88 -15.29
CA VAL A 43 3.65 -10.43 -15.04
C VAL A 43 2.67 -9.68 -15.94
N ALA A 44 2.55 -10.08 -17.21
CA ALA A 44 1.58 -9.51 -18.15
C ALA A 44 0.12 -9.73 -17.69
N ASN A 45 -0.21 -10.93 -17.21
CA ASN A 45 -1.53 -11.18 -16.62
C ASN A 45 -1.75 -10.35 -15.35
N GLY A 46 -0.75 -10.24 -14.49
CA GLY A 46 -0.80 -9.41 -13.28
C GLY A 46 -1.04 -7.94 -13.59
N GLU A 47 -0.38 -7.39 -14.62
CA GLU A 47 -0.62 -6.05 -15.13
C GLU A 47 -2.06 -5.88 -15.61
N ARG A 48 -2.54 -6.78 -16.47
CA ARG A 48 -3.90 -6.74 -17.01
C ARG A 48 -4.95 -6.72 -15.89
N VAL A 49 -4.82 -7.60 -14.90
CA VAL A 49 -5.77 -7.67 -13.78
C VAL A 49 -5.63 -6.43 -12.88
N TYR A 50 -4.41 -5.94 -12.66
CA TYR A 50 -4.16 -4.72 -11.91
C TYR A 50 -4.83 -3.50 -12.55
N MET A 51 -4.69 -3.31 -13.85
CA MET A 51 -5.32 -2.22 -14.59
C MET A 51 -6.84 -2.27 -14.50
N MET A 52 -7.41 -3.47 -14.45
CA MET A 52 -8.86 -3.67 -14.37
C MET A 52 -9.44 -3.35 -12.99
N PHE A 53 -8.77 -3.74 -11.91
CA PHE A 53 -9.32 -3.71 -10.56
C PHE A 53 -8.65 -2.71 -9.60
N CYS A 54 -7.39 -2.35 -9.81
CA CYS A 54 -6.57 -1.63 -8.85
C CYS A 54 -6.21 -0.20 -9.29
N GLN A 55 -5.97 -0.01 -10.60
CA GLN A 55 -5.46 1.24 -11.18
C GLN A 55 -6.33 2.45 -10.84
N LYS A 56 -7.65 2.28 -10.77
CA LYS A 56 -8.58 3.37 -10.47
C LYS A 56 -8.33 4.02 -9.10
N CYS A 57 -7.95 3.22 -8.12
CA CYS A 57 -7.71 3.69 -6.75
C CYS A 57 -6.22 3.84 -6.42
N HIS A 58 -5.36 3.12 -7.12
CA HIS A 58 -3.91 3.10 -6.92
C HIS A 58 -3.18 3.33 -8.26
N PRO A 59 -3.23 4.54 -8.83
CA PRO A 59 -2.65 4.80 -10.14
C PRO A 59 -1.16 4.48 -10.17
N ALA A 60 -0.74 3.59 -11.04
CA ALA A 60 0.64 3.09 -11.14
C ALA A 60 1.23 2.56 -9.82
N GLY A 61 0.40 2.08 -8.89
CA GLY A 61 0.82 1.66 -7.56
C GLY A 61 1.08 2.82 -6.59
N GLU A 62 0.84 4.05 -7.01
CA GLU A 62 1.02 5.25 -6.21
C GLU A 62 -0.24 5.61 -5.40
N ALA A 63 -0.14 6.68 -4.60
CA ALA A 63 -1.28 7.19 -3.86
C ALA A 63 -2.29 7.85 -4.81
N GLY A 64 -3.56 7.49 -4.64
CA GLY A 64 -4.70 8.05 -5.32
C GLY A 64 -5.88 8.13 -4.35
N LEU A 65 -6.97 7.44 -4.66
CA LEU A 65 -8.07 7.23 -3.70
C LEU A 65 -7.64 6.32 -2.54
N GLY A 66 -6.68 5.41 -2.81
CA GLY A 66 -6.02 4.57 -1.80
C GLY A 66 -4.57 5.01 -1.57
N PRO A 67 -3.93 4.50 -0.50
CA PRO A 67 -2.52 4.78 -0.22
C PRO A 67 -1.60 4.12 -1.24
N SER A 68 -0.35 4.62 -1.35
CA SER A 68 0.65 4.01 -2.24
C SER A 68 0.94 2.55 -1.87
N ILE A 69 0.76 1.66 -2.85
CA ILE A 69 1.13 0.24 -2.73
C ILE A 69 2.66 0.08 -2.81
N ASN A 70 3.32 0.91 -3.65
CA ASN A 70 4.77 0.87 -3.85
C ASN A 70 5.53 1.25 -2.59
N ALA A 71 5.06 2.25 -1.85
CA ALA A 71 5.65 2.69 -0.59
C ALA A 71 5.32 1.76 0.59
N ASN A 72 4.31 0.89 0.46
CA ASN A 72 3.89 0.00 1.53
C ASN A 72 4.91 -1.13 1.75
N PRO A 73 5.56 -1.23 2.94
CA PRO A 73 6.57 -2.25 3.23
C PRO A 73 5.98 -3.63 3.50
N ALA A 74 4.65 -3.76 3.60
CA ALA A 74 4.00 -5.01 3.96
C ALA A 74 4.40 -6.15 3.01
N PRO A 75 4.64 -7.36 3.54
CA PRO A 75 4.96 -8.51 2.72
C PRO A 75 3.80 -8.91 1.82
N GLN A 76 4.11 -9.61 0.72
CA GLN A 76 3.13 -9.90 -0.34
C GLN A 76 1.92 -10.73 0.14
N PHE A 77 2.10 -11.59 1.15
CA PHE A 77 0.97 -12.37 1.68
C PHE A 77 -0.05 -11.47 2.40
N ILE A 78 0.40 -10.43 3.11
CA ILE A 78 -0.48 -9.44 3.73
C ILE A 78 -1.22 -8.65 2.66
N LYS A 79 -0.53 -8.20 1.61
CA LYS A 79 -1.16 -7.49 0.48
C LYS A 79 -2.23 -8.35 -0.19
N ARG A 80 -1.96 -9.66 -0.41
CA ARG A 80 -2.96 -10.59 -0.95
C ARG A 80 -4.13 -10.82 -0.01
N PHE A 81 -3.87 -10.85 1.30
CA PHE A 81 -4.94 -10.93 2.30
C PHE A 81 -5.84 -9.69 2.24
N GLN A 82 -5.26 -8.49 2.17
CA GLN A 82 -6.00 -7.23 2.02
C GLN A 82 -6.82 -7.20 0.72
N MET A 83 -6.24 -7.62 -0.41
CA MET A 83 -6.98 -7.71 -1.67
C MET A 83 -8.18 -8.66 -1.57
N ARG A 84 -8.07 -9.73 -0.79
CA ARG A 84 -9.15 -10.71 -0.63
C ARG A 84 -10.26 -10.24 0.32
N HIS A 85 -9.91 -9.53 1.39
CA HIS A 85 -10.85 -9.20 2.47
C HIS A 85 -11.24 -7.72 2.48
N GLY A 86 -10.50 -6.88 1.76
CA GLY A 86 -10.68 -5.43 1.82
C GLY A 86 -10.05 -4.81 3.08
N LEU A 87 -10.03 -3.49 3.12
CA LEU A 87 -9.62 -2.73 4.30
C LEU A 87 -10.19 -1.31 4.22
N GLY A 88 -11.05 -0.92 5.15
CA GLY A 88 -11.71 0.38 5.15
C GLY A 88 -12.54 0.59 3.88
N VAL A 89 -12.20 1.57 3.06
CA VAL A 89 -12.89 1.85 1.79
C VAL A 89 -12.43 0.96 0.63
N MET A 90 -11.34 0.22 0.79
CA MET A 90 -10.87 -0.73 -0.20
C MET A 90 -11.78 -1.97 -0.18
N PRO A 91 -12.43 -2.33 -1.30
CA PRO A 91 -13.27 -3.53 -1.36
C PRO A 91 -12.42 -4.81 -1.27
N GLY A 92 -13.02 -5.87 -0.76
CA GLY A 92 -12.49 -7.22 -0.88
C GLY A 92 -12.95 -7.82 -2.20
N PHE A 93 -12.08 -8.58 -2.88
CA PHE A 93 -12.39 -9.24 -4.14
C PHE A 93 -12.62 -10.74 -3.93
N SER A 94 -13.73 -11.25 -4.43
CA SER A 94 -14.08 -12.68 -4.38
C SER A 94 -13.12 -13.52 -5.25
N LYS A 95 -13.22 -14.85 -5.16
CA LYS A 95 -12.40 -15.75 -6.00
C LYS A 95 -12.87 -15.79 -7.45
N GLU A 96 -14.12 -15.45 -7.66
CA GLU A 96 -14.78 -15.35 -8.96
C GLU A 96 -14.34 -14.08 -9.71
N GLU A 97 -14.13 -12.98 -8.99
CA GLU A 97 -13.64 -11.71 -9.55
C GLU A 97 -12.13 -11.76 -9.83
N ILE A 98 -11.34 -12.19 -8.83
CA ILE A 98 -9.89 -12.32 -8.95
C ILE A 98 -9.50 -13.71 -8.43
N SER A 99 -9.05 -14.58 -9.31
CA SER A 99 -8.64 -15.93 -8.93
C SER A 99 -7.41 -15.96 -8.02
N ARG A 100 -7.08 -17.11 -7.43
CA ARG A 100 -5.85 -17.25 -6.63
C ARG A 100 -4.58 -17.09 -7.47
N SER A 101 -4.62 -17.49 -8.73
CA SER A 101 -3.53 -17.29 -9.69
C SER A 101 -3.33 -15.81 -9.99
N ASP A 102 -4.43 -15.08 -10.26
CA ASP A 102 -4.38 -13.66 -10.55
C ASP A 102 -3.82 -12.84 -9.39
N LEU A 103 -4.21 -13.16 -8.14
CA LEU A 103 -3.60 -12.51 -6.96
C LEU A 103 -2.09 -12.71 -6.87
N ARG A 104 -1.59 -13.88 -7.26
CA ARG A 104 -0.14 -14.14 -7.31
C ARG A 104 0.51 -13.36 -8.45
N ASP A 105 -0.16 -13.27 -9.58
CA ASP A 105 0.35 -12.58 -10.75
C ASP A 105 0.36 -11.06 -10.55
N ILE A 106 -0.68 -10.47 -9.93
CA ILE A 106 -0.66 -9.08 -9.45
C ILE A 106 0.55 -8.85 -8.52
N SER A 107 0.82 -9.78 -7.60
CA SER A 107 1.97 -9.66 -6.70
C SER A 107 3.31 -9.68 -7.44
N LYS A 108 3.43 -10.47 -8.51
CA LYS A 108 4.63 -10.50 -9.39
C LYS A 108 4.76 -9.19 -10.18
N TYR A 109 3.66 -8.70 -10.73
CA TYR A 109 3.61 -7.41 -11.43
C TYR A 109 4.07 -6.27 -10.52
N LEU A 110 3.49 -6.11 -9.33
CA LEU A 110 3.88 -5.08 -8.37
C LEU A 110 5.36 -5.19 -7.95
N LYS A 111 5.88 -6.42 -7.84
CA LYS A 111 7.31 -6.64 -7.53
C LYS A 111 8.22 -6.27 -8.72
N ALA A 112 7.80 -6.58 -9.94
CA ALA A 112 8.53 -6.22 -11.15
C ALA A 112 8.52 -4.71 -11.36
N TRP A 113 7.35 -4.08 -11.18
CA TRP A 113 7.18 -2.64 -11.27
C TRP A 113 8.06 -1.87 -10.26
N LYS A 114 8.16 -2.33 -9.03
CA LYS A 114 9.01 -1.70 -7.99
C LYS A 114 10.51 -1.69 -8.33
N LYS A 115 10.96 -2.56 -9.23
CA LYS A 115 12.37 -2.63 -9.67
C LYS A 115 12.70 -1.68 -10.84
N TYR A 116 11.68 -1.08 -11.46
CA TYR A 116 11.78 -0.15 -12.56
C TYR A 116 11.91 1.28 -12.05
#